data_253768578744fc8aa0f4b73b53927019
#
_entry.id   253768578744fc8aa0f4b73b53927019
#
_cell.length_a   1.000
_cell.length_b   1.000
_cell.length_c   1.000
_cell.angle_alpha   90.00
_cell.angle_beta   90.00
_cell.angle_gamma   90.00
#
_symmetry.space_group_name_H-M   'P 1'
#
loop_
_entity.id
_entity.type
_entity.pdbx_description
1 polymer ?
#
loop_
_entity_poly.entity_id
_entity_poly.type
_entity_poly.pdbx_seq_one_letter_code
_entity_poly.pdbx_strand_id
1 'polypeptide(L)'
;MIKILNANEIEDSWFNGRVFGETNQTVQEVIADVVENGDSALKKYGQKFDVSAPSFLQIPEAELKAAADKLQKEHPETYNAICYSHELAMKFALCQKNSFDDFEIELVPGMFTGQKTIPVEKAGVYVPAGRFPLVSTVIMTVTPAAAAGVGEIVLCTPPRVHPDDRAEAEKQGLGVPGKPFIGGKPYADEGIMAAAYICGVRKCFACGGSQAIAAMAYGTESVPAVDVIVGPGNKFVAAAKKQVYGQVGIDMIAGPTEVFIIADEKANPAWVAADLLAQAEHDVVAQPVMATVSREFAEKVSAEIEKQLETLPTAATARASIDNYGRIIIVDSLEQAAQFANRKAPEHLELAMEDGEARDKIAFAVKNYGSLFIGHYSAEVFGDYAAGLNHTLPTSGSARYTGGLSVRVFLKTVTTLRAKAGSEGMKNSANAAGALGDAEGLAAHARAARIRLEK
;
A
#
# COMPACT_ATOMS: atom_id res chain seq x y z
N MET A 1 20.27 21.97 7.34
CA MET A 1 19.46 22.65 6.28
C MET A 1 19.32 21.75 5.06
N ILE A 2 18.18 21.79 4.40
CA ILE A 2 17.95 21.05 3.15
C ILE A 2 18.95 21.49 2.08
N LYS A 3 19.43 20.55 1.25
CA LYS A 3 20.40 20.85 0.18
C LYS A 3 19.70 21.49 -1.02
N ILE A 4 20.17 22.65 -1.48
CA ILE A 4 19.72 23.33 -2.70
C ILE A 4 20.76 23.06 -3.80
N LEU A 5 20.36 22.36 -4.85
CA LEU A 5 21.22 21.90 -5.95
C LEU A 5 20.68 22.42 -7.29
N ASN A 6 21.55 22.63 -8.26
CA ASN A 6 21.09 22.87 -9.63
C ASN A 6 20.82 21.54 -10.33
N ALA A 7 19.97 21.54 -11.35
CA ALA A 7 19.57 20.34 -12.08
C ALA A 7 20.77 19.52 -12.63
N ASN A 8 21.84 20.19 -13.06
CA ASN A 8 23.04 19.56 -13.57
C ASN A 8 23.94 18.91 -12.50
N GLU A 9 23.66 19.14 -11.22
CA GLU A 9 24.36 18.51 -10.09
C GLU A 9 23.67 17.20 -9.66
N ILE A 10 22.53 16.86 -10.24
CA ILE A 10 21.80 15.63 -9.94
C ILE A 10 22.33 14.48 -10.79
N GLU A 11 22.99 13.53 -10.15
CA GLU A 11 23.52 12.34 -10.81
C GLU A 11 22.41 11.41 -11.32
N ASP A 12 22.67 10.70 -12.41
CA ASP A 12 21.72 9.71 -12.96
C ASP A 12 21.36 8.59 -11.98
N SER A 13 22.28 8.24 -11.10
CA SER A 13 22.08 7.27 -10.02
C SER A 13 20.97 7.66 -9.04
N TRP A 14 20.71 8.95 -8.84
CA TRP A 14 19.69 9.46 -7.95
C TRP A 14 18.26 9.07 -8.38
N PHE A 15 18.05 8.87 -9.68
CA PHE A 15 16.74 8.45 -10.22
C PHE A 15 16.48 6.94 -10.08
N ASN A 16 17.48 6.16 -9.70
CA ASN A 16 17.32 4.74 -9.50
C ASN A 16 16.56 4.46 -8.21
N GLY A 17 15.72 3.43 -8.25
CA GLY A 17 15.03 2.95 -7.06
C GLY A 17 16.01 2.50 -5.97
N ARG A 18 15.66 2.71 -4.71
CA ARG A 18 16.50 2.25 -3.59
C ARG A 18 16.35 0.74 -3.40
N VAL A 19 17.48 0.05 -3.36
CA VAL A 19 17.52 -1.36 -2.96
C VAL A 19 17.67 -1.43 -1.44
N PHE A 20 16.73 -2.08 -0.76
CA PHE A 20 16.86 -2.37 0.67
C PHE A 20 17.88 -3.47 0.88
N GLY A 21 18.72 -3.29 1.91
CA GLY A 21 19.75 -4.24 2.29
C GLY A 21 19.19 -5.62 2.67
N GLU A 22 20.06 -6.59 2.70
CA GLU A 22 19.79 -8.02 2.83
C GLU A 22 19.11 -8.40 4.16
N THR A 23 17.80 -8.65 4.10
CA THR A 23 17.05 -9.33 5.17
C THR A 23 16.53 -10.69 4.71
N ASN A 24 16.93 -11.10 3.49
CA ASN A 24 16.31 -12.22 2.78
C ASN A 24 16.46 -13.56 3.51
N GLN A 25 17.64 -13.87 4.07
CA GLN A 25 17.89 -15.15 4.73
C GLN A 25 17.09 -15.29 6.02
N THR A 26 17.13 -14.28 6.90
CA THR A 26 16.37 -14.28 8.16
C THR A 26 14.87 -14.42 7.93
N VAL A 27 14.34 -13.75 6.88
CA VAL A 27 12.92 -13.83 6.53
C VAL A 27 12.57 -15.20 5.96
N GLN A 28 13.45 -15.79 5.15
CA GLN A 28 13.27 -17.13 4.61
C GLN A 28 13.17 -18.19 5.73
N GLU A 29 14.03 -18.08 6.74
CA GLU A 29 13.98 -18.95 7.92
C GLU A 29 12.66 -18.81 8.69
N VAL A 30 12.16 -17.56 8.86
CA VAL A 30 10.88 -17.31 9.52
C VAL A 30 9.73 -17.92 8.71
N ILE A 31 9.71 -17.75 7.38
CA ILE A 31 8.66 -18.30 6.51
C ILE A 31 8.67 -19.82 6.59
N ALA A 32 9.83 -20.46 6.46
CA ALA A 32 9.96 -21.92 6.54
C ALA A 32 9.47 -22.46 7.88
N ASP A 33 9.84 -21.81 8.99
CA ASP A 33 9.41 -22.21 10.34
C ASP A 33 7.88 -22.08 10.52
N VAL A 34 7.26 -21.00 9.99
CA VAL A 34 5.80 -20.84 10.04
C VAL A 34 5.10 -21.91 9.20
N VAL A 35 5.62 -22.24 8.02
CA VAL A 35 5.06 -23.31 7.16
C VAL A 35 5.13 -24.66 7.86
N GLU A 36 6.21 -24.96 8.56
CA GLU A 36 6.41 -26.26 9.24
C GLU A 36 5.69 -26.36 10.57
N ASN A 37 5.70 -25.28 11.39
CA ASN A 37 5.32 -25.30 12.79
C ASN A 37 4.09 -24.43 13.14
N GLY A 38 3.44 -23.80 12.16
CA GLY A 38 2.16 -23.08 12.33
C GLY A 38 2.17 -22.06 13.48
N ASP A 39 1.15 -22.11 14.31
CA ASP A 39 0.96 -21.22 15.47
C ASP A 39 2.12 -21.29 16.48
N SER A 40 2.83 -22.41 16.57
CA SER A 40 3.97 -22.55 17.45
C SER A 40 5.12 -21.63 17.01
N ALA A 41 5.35 -21.50 15.70
CA ALA A 41 6.32 -20.56 15.16
C ALA A 41 5.88 -19.11 15.39
N LEU A 42 4.58 -18.80 15.20
CA LEU A 42 4.05 -17.45 15.46
C LEU A 42 4.27 -17.02 16.91
N LYS A 43 4.03 -17.91 17.88
CA LYS A 43 4.29 -17.66 19.31
C LYS A 43 5.78 -17.47 19.58
N LYS A 44 6.64 -18.32 19.01
CA LYS A 44 8.11 -18.22 19.13
C LYS A 44 8.62 -16.85 18.63
N TYR A 45 8.17 -16.39 17.47
CA TYR A 45 8.57 -15.09 16.93
C TYR A 45 7.92 -13.91 17.65
N GLY A 46 6.69 -14.04 18.13
CA GLY A 46 6.06 -13.07 19.02
C GLY A 46 6.89 -12.85 20.30
N GLN A 47 7.38 -13.93 20.93
CA GLN A 47 8.29 -13.83 22.09
C GLN A 47 9.63 -13.19 21.76
N LYS A 48 10.09 -13.28 20.52
CA LYS A 48 11.39 -12.74 20.10
C LYS A 48 11.34 -11.28 19.67
N PHE A 49 10.26 -10.87 19.01
CA PHE A 49 10.22 -9.60 18.29
C PHE A 49 9.16 -8.63 18.78
N ASP A 50 8.09 -9.11 19.41
CA ASP A 50 6.97 -8.29 19.84
C ASP A 50 7.08 -7.86 21.32
N VAL A 51 6.22 -6.96 21.74
CA VAL A 51 6.10 -6.53 23.15
C VAL A 51 5.14 -7.43 23.94
N SER A 52 4.33 -8.23 23.26
CA SER A 52 3.42 -9.19 23.85
C SER A 52 3.38 -10.46 22.98
N ALA A 53 3.29 -11.62 23.64
CA ALA A 53 3.10 -12.91 23.00
C ALA A 53 1.88 -13.59 23.66
N PRO A 54 0.67 -13.30 23.16
CA PRO A 54 -0.57 -13.77 23.78
C PRO A 54 -0.74 -15.29 23.68
N SER A 55 -1.58 -15.85 24.53
CA SER A 55 -1.86 -17.29 24.58
C SER A 55 -2.53 -17.81 23.31
N PHE A 56 -3.35 -16.99 22.67
CA PHE A 56 -3.99 -17.21 21.38
C PHE A 56 -3.94 -15.91 20.57
N LEU A 57 -4.11 -15.97 19.24
CA LEU A 57 -3.78 -14.84 18.36
C LEU A 57 -5.01 -14.02 17.96
N GLN A 58 -6.19 -14.64 17.83
CA GLN A 58 -7.37 -13.94 17.36
C GLN A 58 -7.90 -13.00 18.44
N ILE A 59 -8.02 -11.72 18.13
CA ILE A 59 -8.68 -10.72 18.97
C ILE A 59 -10.19 -10.93 18.83
N PRO A 60 -10.93 -11.12 19.94
CA PRO A 60 -12.39 -11.29 19.89
C PRO A 60 -13.08 -10.05 19.28
N GLU A 61 -14.14 -10.26 18.50
CA GLU A 61 -14.91 -9.14 17.92
C GLU A 61 -15.44 -8.17 19.00
N ALA A 62 -15.78 -8.70 20.17
CA ALA A 62 -16.22 -7.88 21.30
C ALA A 62 -15.17 -6.87 21.75
N GLU A 63 -13.87 -7.23 21.68
CA GLU A 63 -12.75 -6.31 21.98
C GLU A 63 -12.61 -5.22 20.91
N LEU A 64 -12.79 -5.57 19.63
CA LEU A 64 -12.78 -4.59 18.54
C LEU A 64 -13.94 -3.59 18.72
N LYS A 65 -15.12 -4.08 19.04
CA LYS A 65 -16.28 -3.24 19.33
C LYS A 65 -16.06 -2.35 20.55
N ALA A 66 -15.53 -2.90 21.64
CA ALA A 66 -15.25 -2.14 22.84
C ALA A 66 -14.24 -1.00 22.59
N ALA A 67 -13.21 -1.25 21.77
CA ALA A 67 -12.27 -0.22 21.34
C ALA A 67 -12.97 0.90 20.54
N ALA A 68 -13.88 0.55 19.62
CA ALA A 68 -14.64 1.55 18.86
C ALA A 68 -15.60 2.35 19.75
N ASP A 69 -16.34 1.69 20.64
CA ASP A 69 -17.26 2.33 21.59
C ASP A 69 -16.49 3.30 22.52
N LYS A 70 -15.32 2.89 23.00
CA LYS A 70 -14.43 3.70 23.84
C LYS A 70 -13.91 4.91 23.07
N LEU A 71 -13.40 4.71 21.84
CA LEU A 71 -12.91 5.79 21.00
C LEU A 71 -14.01 6.83 20.74
N GLN A 72 -15.23 6.37 20.45
CA GLN A 72 -16.37 7.28 20.23
C GLN A 72 -16.70 8.11 21.47
N LYS A 73 -16.57 7.54 22.66
CA LYS A 73 -16.85 8.22 23.93
C LYS A 73 -15.74 9.17 24.36
N GLU A 74 -14.49 8.73 24.27
CA GLU A 74 -13.35 9.46 24.83
C GLU A 74 -12.69 10.41 23.83
N HIS A 75 -12.72 10.06 22.53
CA HIS A 75 -12.12 10.80 21.42
C HIS A 75 -13.06 10.90 20.21
N PRO A 76 -14.24 11.56 20.35
CA PRO A 76 -15.27 11.59 19.31
C PRO A 76 -14.78 12.24 18.01
N GLU A 77 -13.85 13.19 18.06
CA GLU A 77 -13.27 13.80 16.86
C GLU A 77 -12.50 12.78 16.03
N THR A 78 -11.66 11.95 16.66
CA THR A 78 -10.91 10.89 15.98
C THR A 78 -11.85 9.82 15.43
N TYR A 79 -12.87 9.41 16.20
CA TYR A 79 -13.88 8.48 15.72
C TYR A 79 -14.60 9.01 14.48
N ASN A 80 -15.05 10.26 14.50
CA ASN A 80 -15.74 10.89 13.37
C ASN A 80 -14.79 11.04 12.15
N ALA A 81 -13.51 11.33 12.36
CA ALA A 81 -12.52 11.39 11.29
C ALA A 81 -12.32 10.03 10.62
N ILE A 82 -12.25 8.93 11.39
CA ILE A 82 -12.17 7.57 10.84
C ILE A 82 -13.42 7.25 9.99
N CYS A 83 -14.62 7.55 10.52
CA CYS A 83 -15.86 7.32 9.80
C CYS A 83 -15.91 8.13 8.50
N TYR A 84 -15.54 9.41 8.52
CA TYR A 84 -15.50 10.30 7.36
C TYR A 84 -14.51 9.81 6.30
N SER A 85 -13.29 9.47 6.72
CA SER A 85 -12.26 8.93 5.83
C SER A 85 -12.70 7.63 5.17
N HIS A 86 -13.27 6.70 5.95
CA HIS A 86 -13.82 5.44 5.44
C HIS A 86 -14.94 5.67 4.41
N GLU A 87 -15.87 6.60 4.69
CA GLU A 87 -16.95 6.94 3.76
C GLU A 87 -16.42 7.46 2.42
N LEU A 88 -15.45 8.39 2.44
CA LEU A 88 -14.86 8.94 1.22
C LEU A 88 -14.07 7.89 0.45
N ALA A 89 -13.25 7.07 1.14
CA ALA A 89 -12.52 5.98 0.53
C ALA A 89 -13.47 4.93 -0.10
N MET A 90 -14.60 4.63 0.56
CA MET A 90 -15.62 3.72 0.02
C MET A 90 -16.26 4.29 -1.26
N LYS A 91 -16.66 5.56 -1.26
CA LYS A 91 -17.21 6.21 -2.44
C LYS A 91 -16.25 6.17 -3.61
N PHE A 92 -14.99 6.50 -3.38
CA PHE A 92 -13.97 6.49 -4.42
C PHE A 92 -13.68 5.07 -4.94
N ALA A 93 -13.51 4.09 -4.04
CA ALA A 93 -13.28 2.69 -4.39
C ALA A 93 -14.45 2.10 -5.21
N LEU A 94 -15.70 2.45 -4.89
CA LEU A 94 -16.87 2.05 -5.69
C LEU A 94 -16.85 2.68 -7.09
N CYS A 95 -16.43 3.95 -7.23
CA CYS A 95 -16.23 4.57 -8.54
C CYS A 95 -15.15 3.84 -9.35
N GLN A 96 -14.03 3.47 -8.70
CA GLN A 96 -12.99 2.66 -9.33
C GLN A 96 -13.53 1.30 -9.79
N LYS A 97 -14.27 0.61 -8.92
CA LYS A 97 -14.89 -0.69 -9.26
C LYS A 97 -15.79 -0.61 -10.48
N ASN A 98 -16.59 0.43 -10.57
CA ASN A 98 -17.51 0.65 -11.67
C ASN A 98 -16.82 0.93 -13.02
N SER A 99 -15.50 1.10 -13.05
CA SER A 99 -14.71 1.20 -14.28
C SER A 99 -14.28 -0.16 -14.85
N PHE A 100 -14.60 -1.27 -14.19
CA PHE A 100 -14.29 -2.63 -14.62
C PHE A 100 -15.55 -3.32 -15.08
N ASP A 101 -15.84 -3.22 -16.40
CA ASP A 101 -17.03 -3.80 -17.00
C ASP A 101 -16.83 -5.26 -17.41
N ASP A 102 -17.83 -6.09 -17.14
CA ASP A 102 -17.96 -7.39 -17.76
C ASP A 102 -18.46 -7.19 -19.20
N PHE A 103 -17.96 -7.99 -20.13
CA PHE A 103 -18.46 -7.97 -21.50
C PHE A 103 -18.40 -9.35 -22.14
N GLU A 104 -19.27 -9.58 -23.15
CA GLU A 104 -19.19 -10.68 -24.11
C GLU A 104 -19.42 -10.10 -25.52
N ILE A 105 -18.50 -10.39 -26.45
CA ILE A 105 -18.59 -9.94 -27.84
C ILE A 105 -18.50 -11.12 -28.79
N GLU A 106 -19.24 -11.05 -29.90
CA GLU A 106 -19.13 -12.01 -30.99
C GLU A 106 -18.02 -11.58 -31.93
N LEU A 107 -16.84 -12.23 -31.83
CA LEU A 107 -15.65 -11.90 -32.65
C LEU A 107 -15.82 -12.34 -34.12
N VAL A 108 -16.41 -13.50 -34.33
CA VAL A 108 -16.80 -14.07 -35.63
C VAL A 108 -18.12 -14.81 -35.44
N PRO A 109 -18.91 -15.02 -36.47
CA PRO A 109 -20.24 -15.62 -36.36
C PRO A 109 -20.25 -16.93 -35.54
N GLY A 110 -20.90 -16.90 -34.39
CA GLY A 110 -21.04 -18.01 -33.44
C GLY A 110 -19.88 -18.24 -32.49
N MET A 111 -18.89 -17.35 -32.44
CA MET A 111 -17.80 -17.39 -31.45
C MET A 111 -17.85 -16.17 -30.53
N PHE A 112 -18.17 -16.37 -29.27
CA PHE A 112 -18.30 -15.33 -28.25
C PHE A 112 -17.15 -15.37 -27.28
N THR A 113 -16.46 -14.27 -27.12
CA THR A 113 -15.38 -14.09 -26.15
C THR A 113 -15.78 -13.03 -25.14
N GLY A 114 -15.61 -13.32 -23.88
CA GLY A 114 -16.00 -12.43 -22.79
C GLY A 114 -14.93 -12.25 -21.74
N GLN A 115 -15.14 -11.28 -20.89
CA GLN A 115 -14.37 -10.99 -19.72
C GLN A 115 -15.31 -10.84 -18.52
N LYS A 116 -14.90 -11.35 -17.37
CA LYS A 116 -15.58 -11.10 -16.10
C LYS A 116 -14.58 -10.62 -15.07
N THR A 117 -15.01 -9.64 -14.27
CA THR A 117 -14.25 -9.13 -13.13
C THR A 117 -14.82 -9.73 -11.86
N ILE A 118 -14.00 -10.51 -11.17
CA ILE A 118 -14.39 -11.31 -10.00
C ILE A 118 -13.51 -10.92 -8.81
N PRO A 119 -14.06 -10.62 -7.62
CA PRO A 119 -13.26 -10.39 -6.42
C PRO A 119 -12.51 -11.66 -6.02
N VAL A 120 -11.37 -11.50 -5.35
CA VAL A 120 -10.73 -12.59 -4.61
C VAL A 120 -11.62 -13.01 -3.45
N GLU A 121 -11.47 -14.24 -2.97
CA GLU A 121 -12.34 -14.72 -1.87
C GLU A 121 -11.88 -14.16 -0.53
N LYS A 122 -10.55 -14.11 -0.29
CA LYS A 122 -9.97 -13.69 0.98
C LYS A 122 -8.84 -12.69 0.76
N ALA A 123 -8.82 -11.63 1.56
CA ALA A 123 -7.74 -10.65 1.59
C ALA A 123 -7.09 -10.58 2.97
N GLY A 124 -5.77 -10.64 3.01
CA GLY A 124 -4.95 -10.38 4.18
C GLY A 124 -4.53 -8.91 4.22
N VAL A 125 -4.76 -8.28 5.34
CA VAL A 125 -4.39 -6.88 5.59
C VAL A 125 -3.33 -6.85 6.68
N TYR A 126 -2.17 -6.29 6.39
CA TYR A 126 -1.14 -6.03 7.38
C TYR A 126 -1.15 -4.56 7.79
N VAL A 127 -1.34 -4.29 9.09
CA VAL A 127 -1.34 -2.94 9.65
C VAL A 127 -0.16 -2.80 10.61
N PRO A 128 0.83 -1.96 10.31
CA PRO A 128 1.96 -1.76 11.20
C PRO A 128 1.55 -0.94 12.44
N ALA A 129 2.15 -1.27 13.58
CA ALA A 129 1.97 -0.58 14.85
C ALA A 129 3.33 -0.39 15.56
N GLY A 130 4.38 -0.04 14.81
CA GLY A 130 5.74 0.12 15.32
C GLY A 130 5.92 1.46 16.06
N ARG A 131 6.56 2.42 15.40
CA ARG A 131 6.78 3.77 15.93
C ARG A 131 5.46 4.51 16.14
N PHE A 132 4.55 4.41 15.13
CA PHE A 132 3.22 5.00 15.17
C PHE A 132 2.17 3.92 14.86
N PRO A 133 0.99 3.95 15.54
CA PRO A 133 -0.14 3.12 15.15
C PRO A 133 -0.78 3.76 13.89
N LEU A 134 -0.66 3.07 12.76
CA LEU A 134 -1.18 3.60 11.50
C LEU A 134 -2.66 3.24 11.31
N VAL A 135 -3.52 3.97 12.02
CA VAL A 135 -4.98 3.81 11.96
C VAL A 135 -5.52 4.01 10.54
N SER A 136 -4.99 4.97 9.79
CA SER A 136 -5.33 5.23 8.38
C SER A 136 -5.08 4.00 7.49
N THR A 137 -4.04 3.21 7.77
CA THR A 137 -3.74 2.00 6.99
C THR A 137 -4.89 0.98 7.05
N VAL A 138 -5.64 0.91 8.16
CA VAL A 138 -6.84 0.06 8.21
C VAL A 138 -7.85 0.52 7.16
N ILE A 139 -8.13 1.82 7.12
CA ILE A 139 -9.09 2.40 6.17
C ILE A 139 -8.63 2.13 4.73
N MET A 140 -7.35 2.45 4.43
CA MET A 140 -6.78 2.37 3.09
C MET A 140 -6.67 0.95 2.54
N THR A 141 -6.61 -0.05 3.41
CA THR A 141 -6.48 -1.45 2.99
C THR A 141 -7.81 -2.20 3.02
N VAL A 142 -8.60 -2.00 4.07
CA VAL A 142 -9.87 -2.70 4.28
C VAL A 142 -10.97 -2.17 3.36
N THR A 143 -11.06 -0.83 3.22
CA THR A 143 -12.17 -0.21 2.46
C THR A 143 -12.19 -0.63 0.99
N PRO A 144 -11.08 -0.59 0.23
CA PRO A 144 -11.10 -1.04 -1.16
C PRO A 144 -11.32 -2.56 -1.29
N ALA A 145 -10.90 -3.38 -0.31
CA ALA A 145 -11.22 -4.81 -0.28
C ALA A 145 -12.73 -5.04 -0.12
N ALA A 146 -13.36 -4.33 0.81
CA ALA A 146 -14.81 -4.38 1.03
C ALA A 146 -15.57 -3.88 -0.20
N ALA A 147 -15.15 -2.75 -0.82
CA ALA A 147 -15.74 -2.20 -2.04
C ALA A 147 -15.62 -3.19 -3.22
N ALA A 148 -14.50 -3.90 -3.35
CA ALA A 148 -14.33 -4.95 -4.34
C ALA A 148 -15.34 -6.09 -4.19
N GLY A 149 -15.78 -6.37 -2.96
CA GLY A 149 -16.67 -7.47 -2.62
C GLY A 149 -15.92 -8.71 -2.14
N VAL A 150 -14.75 -8.54 -1.53
CA VAL A 150 -14.00 -9.63 -0.88
C VAL A 150 -14.85 -10.25 0.22
N GLY A 151 -14.98 -11.57 0.22
CA GLY A 151 -15.86 -12.29 1.17
C GLY A 151 -15.31 -12.36 2.59
N GLU A 152 -13.99 -12.40 2.75
CA GLU A 152 -13.32 -12.46 4.05
C GLU A 152 -12.09 -11.56 4.09
N ILE A 153 -12.01 -10.69 5.10
CA ILE A 153 -10.85 -9.82 5.34
C ILE A 153 -10.20 -10.24 6.66
N VAL A 154 -8.93 -10.63 6.58
CA VAL A 154 -8.08 -11.07 7.70
C VAL A 154 -7.08 -9.97 8.01
N LEU A 155 -7.15 -9.35 9.18
CA LEU A 155 -6.24 -8.29 9.59
C LEU A 155 -5.21 -8.84 10.59
N CYS A 156 -3.93 -8.63 10.30
CA CYS A 156 -2.82 -8.90 11.21
C CYS A 156 -2.12 -7.60 11.60
N THR A 157 -1.87 -7.42 12.90
CA THR A 157 -1.18 -6.25 13.44
C THR A 157 -0.33 -6.64 14.65
N PRO A 158 0.81 -5.97 14.92
CA PRO A 158 1.64 -6.27 16.06
C PRO A 158 0.87 -6.24 17.39
N PRO A 159 1.09 -7.21 18.28
CA PRO A 159 0.41 -7.31 19.57
C PRO A 159 0.81 -6.19 20.53
N ARG A 160 -0.10 -5.86 21.42
CA ARG A 160 0.12 -5.02 22.61
C ARG A 160 -0.27 -5.81 23.87
N VAL A 161 0.21 -5.35 25.02
CA VAL A 161 -0.23 -5.92 26.30
C VAL A 161 -1.70 -5.52 26.53
N HIS A 162 -2.55 -6.52 26.79
CA HIS A 162 -3.95 -6.29 27.09
C HIS A 162 -4.12 -5.38 28.32
N PRO A 163 -5.09 -4.46 28.37
CA PRO A 163 -5.31 -3.58 29.53
C PRO A 163 -5.40 -4.31 30.86
N ASP A 164 -6.07 -5.48 30.92
CA ASP A 164 -6.18 -6.28 32.13
C ASP A 164 -4.84 -6.86 32.60
N ASP A 165 -3.86 -7.03 31.70
CA ASP A 165 -2.56 -7.64 31.97
C ASP A 165 -1.49 -6.57 32.23
N ARG A 166 -1.75 -5.27 31.99
CA ARG A 166 -0.77 -4.18 32.09
C ARG A 166 -0.13 -4.07 33.45
N ALA A 167 -0.91 -4.08 34.51
CA ALA A 167 -0.40 -3.95 35.88
C ALA A 167 0.56 -5.07 36.24
N GLU A 168 0.29 -6.31 35.80
CA GLU A 168 1.17 -7.45 36.03
C GLU A 168 2.44 -7.37 35.17
N ALA A 169 2.30 -6.98 33.91
CA ALA A 169 3.43 -6.77 33.01
C ALA A 169 4.38 -5.69 33.54
N GLU A 170 3.87 -4.55 33.97
CA GLU A 170 4.65 -3.45 34.56
C GLU A 170 5.38 -3.90 35.83
N LYS A 171 4.71 -4.61 36.74
CA LYS A 171 5.30 -5.16 37.97
C LYS A 171 6.48 -6.07 37.66
N GLN A 172 6.43 -6.82 36.57
CA GLN A 172 7.49 -7.74 36.15
C GLN A 172 8.52 -7.04 35.21
N GLY A 173 8.33 -5.80 34.85
CA GLY A 173 9.19 -5.07 33.86
C GLY A 173 9.14 -5.67 32.46
N LEU A 174 7.98 -6.24 32.08
CA LEU A 174 7.68 -6.86 30.79
C LEU A 174 6.76 -5.97 29.95
N GLY A 175 6.50 -6.36 28.70
CA GLY A 175 5.64 -5.60 27.78
C GLY A 175 6.35 -4.46 27.07
N VAL A 176 7.68 -4.50 27.03
CA VAL A 176 8.54 -3.51 26.36
C VAL A 176 9.42 -4.20 25.30
N PRO A 177 9.98 -3.45 24.34
CA PRO A 177 10.88 -4.04 23.34
C PRO A 177 11.98 -4.90 23.95
N GLY A 178 12.11 -6.13 23.48
CA GLY A 178 13.08 -7.11 23.97
C GLY A 178 12.70 -7.84 25.27
N LYS A 179 11.56 -7.49 25.88
CA LYS A 179 11.02 -8.15 27.08
C LYS A 179 9.51 -8.32 26.96
N PRO A 180 9.03 -9.25 26.14
CA PRO A 180 7.60 -9.44 25.89
C PRO A 180 6.86 -9.93 27.14
N PHE A 181 5.61 -9.53 27.27
CA PHE A 181 4.67 -10.18 28.19
C PHE A 181 4.12 -11.44 27.53
N ILE A 182 4.29 -12.59 28.19
CA ILE A 182 3.97 -13.89 27.60
C ILE A 182 2.69 -14.45 28.24
N GLY A 183 1.79 -14.99 27.43
CA GLY A 183 0.62 -15.73 27.88
C GLY A 183 -0.62 -14.90 28.20
N GLY A 184 -0.58 -13.58 27.97
CA GLY A 184 -1.73 -12.69 28.14
C GLY A 184 -2.84 -12.89 27.09
N LYS A 185 -3.90 -12.07 27.19
CA LYS A 185 -4.97 -12.00 26.19
C LYS A 185 -4.46 -11.32 24.90
N PRO A 186 -5.00 -11.71 23.72
CA PRO A 186 -4.66 -11.03 22.47
C PRO A 186 -5.23 -9.61 22.49
N TYR A 187 -4.37 -8.66 22.13
CA TYR A 187 -4.71 -7.25 22.04
C TYR A 187 -3.77 -6.54 21.09
N ALA A 188 -4.25 -5.48 20.46
CA ALA A 188 -3.46 -4.64 19.58
C ALA A 188 -3.61 -3.16 19.97
N ASP A 189 -3.12 -2.26 19.14
CA ASP A 189 -3.37 -0.83 19.32
C ASP A 189 -4.88 -0.52 19.26
N GLU A 190 -5.36 0.24 20.22
CA GLU A 190 -6.79 0.51 20.41
C GLU A 190 -7.40 1.29 19.22
N GLY A 191 -6.64 2.22 18.65
CA GLY A 191 -7.07 2.96 17.45
C GLY A 191 -7.19 2.05 16.22
N ILE A 192 -6.23 1.12 16.04
CA ILE A 192 -6.28 0.12 14.97
C ILE A 192 -7.47 -0.81 15.15
N MET A 193 -7.72 -1.28 16.38
CA MET A 193 -8.86 -2.15 16.70
C MET A 193 -10.20 -1.44 16.43
N ALA A 194 -10.32 -0.18 16.86
CA ALA A 194 -11.50 0.64 16.62
C ALA A 194 -11.76 0.84 15.11
N ALA A 195 -10.72 1.24 14.35
CA ALA A 195 -10.83 1.40 12.90
C ALA A 195 -11.17 0.07 12.21
N ALA A 196 -10.58 -1.04 12.63
CA ALA A 196 -10.91 -2.36 12.12
C ALA A 196 -12.41 -2.69 12.28
N TYR A 197 -12.98 -2.42 13.48
CA TYR A 197 -14.40 -2.61 13.71
C TYR A 197 -15.27 -1.69 12.85
N ILE A 198 -14.95 -0.39 12.79
CA ILE A 198 -15.65 0.62 11.97
C ILE A 198 -15.65 0.24 10.49
N CYS A 199 -14.50 -0.21 9.96
CA CYS A 199 -14.38 -0.64 8.57
C CYS A 199 -14.95 -2.05 8.28
N GLY A 200 -15.51 -2.73 9.29
CA GLY A 200 -16.20 -4.02 9.09
C GLY A 200 -15.32 -5.26 9.22
N VAL A 201 -14.08 -5.15 9.69
CA VAL A 201 -13.24 -6.32 9.98
C VAL A 201 -13.77 -7.08 11.19
N ARG A 202 -13.82 -8.42 11.05
CA ARG A 202 -14.26 -9.34 12.14
C ARG A 202 -13.18 -10.37 12.50
N LYS A 203 -12.20 -10.58 11.63
CA LYS A 203 -11.06 -11.46 11.86
C LYS A 203 -9.79 -10.62 12.01
N CYS A 204 -9.42 -10.32 13.25
CA CYS A 204 -8.24 -9.55 13.61
C CYS A 204 -7.30 -10.40 14.47
N PHE A 205 -6.00 -10.40 14.17
CA PHE A 205 -5.00 -11.22 14.81
C PHE A 205 -3.86 -10.37 15.37
N ALA A 206 -3.52 -10.59 16.62
CA ALA A 206 -2.40 -9.99 17.33
C ALA A 206 -1.09 -10.70 16.92
N CYS A 207 -0.62 -10.44 15.70
CA CYS A 207 0.57 -11.03 15.09
C CYS A 207 1.22 -10.02 14.15
N GLY A 208 2.49 -9.71 14.36
CA GLY A 208 3.25 -8.72 13.59
C GLY A 208 4.34 -9.34 12.71
N GLY A 209 5.08 -8.51 11.99
CA GLY A 209 6.31 -8.87 11.29
C GLY A 209 6.17 -9.83 10.11
N SER A 210 7.30 -10.43 9.71
CA SER A 210 7.37 -11.39 8.60
C SER A 210 6.59 -12.67 8.88
N GLN A 211 6.46 -13.08 10.15
CA GLN A 211 5.69 -14.25 10.53
C GLN A 211 4.18 -14.06 10.27
N ALA A 212 3.64 -12.83 10.40
CA ALA A 212 2.26 -12.55 10.05
C ALA A 212 2.01 -12.67 8.55
N ILE A 213 2.97 -12.21 7.73
CA ILE A 213 2.90 -12.36 6.26
C ILE A 213 2.94 -13.84 5.87
N ALA A 214 3.83 -14.64 6.48
CA ALA A 214 3.89 -16.07 6.26
C ALA A 214 2.58 -16.77 6.67
N ALA A 215 2.01 -16.42 7.83
CA ALA A 215 0.75 -16.98 8.30
C ALA A 215 -0.41 -16.68 7.35
N MET A 216 -0.53 -15.46 6.85
CA MET A 216 -1.56 -15.11 5.86
C MET A 216 -1.33 -15.78 4.51
N ALA A 217 -0.07 -16.03 4.10
CA ALA A 217 0.23 -16.67 2.82
C ALA A 217 -0.05 -18.17 2.80
N TYR A 218 0.29 -18.88 3.89
CA TYR A 218 0.24 -20.33 3.94
C TYR A 218 -0.88 -20.89 4.83
N GLY A 219 -1.43 -20.06 5.70
CA GLY A 219 -2.34 -20.48 6.76
C GLY A 219 -1.63 -21.11 7.95
N THR A 220 -2.25 -21.01 9.11
CA THR A 220 -1.89 -21.74 10.34
C THR A 220 -3.16 -22.25 10.99
N GLU A 221 -3.06 -22.84 12.18
CA GLU A 221 -4.24 -23.32 12.93
C GLU A 221 -5.19 -22.15 13.26
N SER A 222 -4.64 -20.95 13.54
CA SER A 222 -5.43 -19.77 13.90
C SER A 222 -5.66 -18.83 12.73
N VAL A 223 -4.64 -18.55 11.93
CA VAL A 223 -4.68 -17.54 10.86
C VAL A 223 -5.03 -18.18 9.53
N PRO A 224 -6.17 -17.83 8.89
CA PRO A 224 -6.54 -18.38 7.59
C PRO A 224 -5.57 -17.96 6.49
N ALA A 225 -5.27 -18.85 5.53
CA ALA A 225 -4.62 -18.47 4.28
C ALA A 225 -5.53 -17.56 3.45
N VAL A 226 -4.91 -16.63 2.71
CA VAL A 226 -5.61 -15.64 1.89
C VAL A 226 -5.11 -15.65 0.44
N ASP A 227 -5.86 -15.00 -0.47
CA ASP A 227 -5.53 -14.93 -1.90
C ASP A 227 -4.61 -13.75 -2.23
N VAL A 228 -4.69 -12.66 -1.46
CA VAL A 228 -3.87 -11.45 -1.62
C VAL A 228 -3.52 -10.85 -0.27
N ILE A 229 -2.27 -10.40 -0.10
CA ILE A 229 -1.80 -9.69 1.10
C ILE A 229 -1.49 -8.25 0.73
N VAL A 230 -2.08 -7.30 1.46
CA VAL A 230 -1.90 -5.85 1.25
C VAL A 230 -1.45 -5.16 2.54
N GLY A 231 -0.92 -3.98 2.38
CA GLY A 231 -0.52 -3.10 3.48
C GLY A 231 0.99 -2.85 3.54
N PRO A 232 1.37 -1.67 4.05
CA PRO A 232 2.77 -1.28 4.22
C PRO A 232 3.41 -2.00 5.41
N GLY A 233 4.72 -1.99 5.48
CA GLY A 233 5.46 -2.55 6.60
C GLY A 233 6.94 -2.23 6.54
N ASN A 234 7.66 -2.62 7.58
CA ASN A 234 9.11 -2.44 7.61
C ASN A 234 9.82 -3.36 6.59
N LYS A 235 11.15 -3.23 6.49
CA LYS A 235 11.97 -4.02 5.56
C LYS A 235 11.78 -5.55 5.65
N PHE A 236 11.44 -6.09 6.84
CA PHE A 236 11.19 -7.53 7.02
C PHE A 236 9.83 -7.93 6.44
N VAL A 237 8.81 -7.09 6.62
CA VAL A 237 7.48 -7.29 6.01
C VAL A 237 7.57 -7.19 4.49
N ALA A 238 8.27 -6.18 3.97
CA ALA A 238 8.48 -6.02 2.53
C ALA A 238 9.24 -7.23 1.93
N ALA A 239 10.30 -7.71 2.61
CA ALA A 239 11.04 -8.90 2.19
C ALA A 239 10.18 -10.18 2.25
N ALA A 240 9.31 -10.30 3.26
CA ALA A 240 8.39 -11.44 3.36
C ALA A 240 7.35 -11.41 2.23
N LYS A 241 6.72 -10.26 1.97
CA LYS A 241 5.79 -10.11 0.82
C LYS A 241 6.46 -10.50 -0.50
N LYS A 242 7.71 -10.07 -0.72
CA LYS A 242 8.48 -10.44 -1.91
C LYS A 242 8.69 -11.95 -2.03
N GLN A 243 8.96 -12.64 -0.92
CA GLN A 243 9.24 -14.08 -0.93
C GLN A 243 7.99 -14.95 -1.07
N VAL A 244 6.84 -14.50 -0.55
CA VAL A 244 5.58 -15.23 -0.68
C VAL A 244 4.82 -14.92 -1.98
N TYR A 245 5.28 -13.94 -2.76
CA TYR A 245 4.65 -13.62 -4.04
C TYR A 245 4.75 -14.80 -5.00
N GLY A 246 3.61 -15.18 -5.56
CA GLY A 246 3.45 -16.39 -6.36
C GLY A 246 2.69 -17.50 -5.62
N GLN A 247 2.90 -17.64 -4.31
CA GLN A 247 2.01 -18.42 -3.44
C GLN A 247 0.72 -17.64 -3.15
N VAL A 248 0.85 -16.33 -2.92
CA VAL A 248 -0.23 -15.38 -2.67
C VAL A 248 0.01 -14.12 -3.49
N GLY A 249 -1.04 -13.42 -3.90
CA GLY A 249 -0.92 -12.08 -4.49
C GLY A 249 -0.44 -11.05 -3.46
N ILE A 250 0.17 -9.97 -3.94
CA ILE A 250 0.51 -8.81 -3.10
C ILE A 250 0.11 -7.51 -3.81
N ASP A 251 -0.08 -6.45 -3.04
CA ASP A 251 -0.28 -5.09 -3.59
C ASP A 251 0.98 -4.58 -4.28
N MET A 252 2.07 -4.44 -3.51
CA MET A 252 3.37 -3.97 -3.97
C MET A 252 4.46 -4.24 -2.92
N ILE A 253 5.71 -3.96 -3.28
CA ILE A 253 6.83 -3.93 -2.36
C ILE A 253 7.15 -2.47 -2.09
N ALA A 254 6.72 -1.98 -0.91
CA ALA A 254 6.95 -0.60 -0.51
C ALA A 254 8.38 -0.39 0.00
N GLY A 255 8.98 0.70 -0.43
CA GLY A 255 10.21 1.26 0.08
C GLY A 255 9.97 2.42 1.06
N PRO A 256 11.00 3.24 1.37
CA PRO A 256 10.82 4.48 2.10
C PRO A 256 9.91 5.42 1.34
N THR A 257 9.07 6.12 2.09
CA THR A 257 8.15 7.11 1.53
C THR A 257 8.87 8.29 0.91
N GLU A 258 8.27 8.90 -0.10
CA GLU A 258 8.85 10.00 -0.87
C GLU A 258 7.78 10.95 -1.42
N VAL A 259 8.06 12.26 -1.34
CA VAL A 259 7.29 13.30 -2.03
C VAL A 259 8.17 14.04 -3.02
N PHE A 260 7.61 14.38 -4.16
CA PHE A 260 8.22 15.27 -5.15
C PHE A 260 7.26 16.44 -5.43
N ILE A 261 7.66 17.66 -5.02
CA ILE A 261 6.86 18.86 -5.20
C ILE A 261 7.41 19.66 -6.39
N ILE A 262 6.57 19.97 -7.37
CA ILE A 262 6.89 20.96 -8.41
C ILE A 262 6.22 22.27 -8.00
N ALA A 263 7.02 23.28 -7.66
CA ALA A 263 6.51 24.55 -7.16
C ALA A 263 6.89 25.72 -8.08
N ASP A 264 5.92 26.57 -8.37
CA ASP A 264 6.18 27.89 -8.95
C ASP A 264 6.54 28.91 -7.87
N GLU A 265 6.97 30.10 -8.26
CA GLU A 265 7.34 31.17 -7.33
C GLU A 265 6.17 31.85 -6.61
N LYS A 266 4.93 31.51 -7.01
CA LYS A 266 3.68 32.01 -6.40
C LYS A 266 3.19 31.12 -5.28
N ALA A 267 3.74 29.91 -5.14
CA ALA A 267 3.45 29.02 -4.04
C ALA A 267 3.76 29.66 -2.69
N ASN A 268 3.06 29.25 -1.65
CA ASN A 268 3.35 29.69 -0.30
C ASN A 268 4.55 28.89 0.27
N PRO A 269 5.69 29.52 0.58
CA PRO A 269 6.86 28.82 1.09
C PRO A 269 6.60 28.04 2.38
N ALA A 270 5.73 28.55 3.26
CA ALA A 270 5.39 27.90 4.52
C ALA A 270 4.55 26.64 4.31
N TRP A 271 3.68 26.60 3.29
CA TRP A 271 2.89 25.41 2.97
C TRP A 271 3.78 24.33 2.36
N VAL A 272 4.59 24.67 1.36
CA VAL A 272 5.54 23.73 0.74
C VAL A 272 6.52 23.17 1.77
N ALA A 273 6.98 23.99 2.72
CA ALA A 273 7.83 23.53 3.81
C ALA A 273 7.08 22.54 4.73
N ALA A 274 5.80 22.78 5.02
CA ALA A 274 4.97 21.89 5.81
C ALA A 274 4.78 20.53 5.12
N ASP A 275 4.52 20.50 3.80
CA ASP A 275 4.35 19.28 3.03
C ASP A 275 5.66 18.46 2.96
N LEU A 276 6.81 19.13 2.77
CA LEU A 276 8.12 18.48 2.85
C LEU A 276 8.42 17.90 4.24
N LEU A 277 7.99 18.57 5.32
CA LEU A 277 8.16 18.10 6.69
C LEU A 277 7.18 16.98 7.05
N ALA A 278 5.94 17.04 6.55
CA ALA A 278 4.96 15.96 6.70
C ALA A 278 5.52 14.64 6.15
N GLN A 279 6.19 14.69 4.99
CA GLN A 279 6.86 13.52 4.44
C GLN A 279 8.11 13.12 5.24
N ALA A 280 8.90 14.10 5.69
CA ALA A 280 10.16 13.86 6.39
C ALA A 280 9.98 13.21 7.76
N GLU A 281 8.85 13.44 8.45
CA GLU A 281 8.61 12.91 9.79
C GLU A 281 8.28 11.42 9.83
N HIS A 282 7.89 10.82 8.69
CA HIS A 282 7.56 9.40 8.62
C HIS A 282 8.74 8.48 8.98
N ASP A 283 9.91 8.76 8.42
CA ASP A 283 11.11 7.96 8.67
C ASP A 283 12.39 8.76 8.39
N VAL A 284 13.48 8.41 9.08
CA VAL A 284 14.81 9.02 8.89
C VAL A 284 15.37 8.83 7.47
N VAL A 285 14.78 7.90 6.70
CA VAL A 285 15.15 7.62 5.30
C VAL A 285 14.08 8.09 4.29
N ALA A 286 13.04 8.81 4.72
CA ALA A 286 12.08 9.44 3.82
C ALA A 286 12.76 10.43 2.86
N GLN A 287 12.16 10.68 1.69
CA GLN A 287 12.72 11.57 0.66
C GLN A 287 11.79 12.76 0.35
N PRO A 288 11.88 13.85 1.09
CA PRO A 288 11.22 15.10 0.75
C PRO A 288 12.03 15.86 -0.33
N VAL A 289 11.44 16.06 -1.51
CA VAL A 289 12.08 16.70 -2.66
C VAL A 289 11.19 17.78 -3.24
N MET A 290 11.76 18.92 -3.60
CA MET A 290 11.09 19.98 -4.36
C MET A 290 11.92 20.36 -5.59
N ALA A 291 11.25 20.67 -6.70
CA ALA A 291 11.84 21.30 -7.88
C ALA A 291 11.15 22.65 -8.13
N THR A 292 11.96 23.69 -8.41
CA THR A 292 11.47 25.04 -8.71
C THR A 292 12.43 25.76 -9.66
N VAL A 293 11.91 26.73 -10.40
CA VAL A 293 12.72 27.61 -11.27
C VAL A 293 13.35 28.78 -10.51
N SER A 294 12.90 29.05 -9.28
CA SER A 294 13.30 30.22 -8.50
C SER A 294 14.20 29.84 -7.32
N ARG A 295 15.46 30.29 -7.38
CA ARG A 295 16.39 30.13 -6.26
C ARG A 295 15.94 30.91 -5.02
N GLU A 296 15.40 32.12 -5.22
CA GLU A 296 14.87 32.92 -4.13
C GLU A 296 13.71 32.20 -3.39
N PHE A 297 12.83 31.57 -4.15
CA PHE A 297 11.75 30.75 -3.58
C PHE A 297 12.30 29.55 -2.81
N ALA A 298 13.29 28.86 -3.37
CA ALA A 298 13.96 27.73 -2.72
C ALA A 298 14.57 28.10 -1.37
N GLU A 299 15.21 29.29 -1.27
CA GLU A 299 15.80 29.81 -0.04
C GLU A 299 14.71 30.13 1.01
N LYS A 300 13.57 30.69 0.58
CA LYS A 300 12.41 30.93 1.46
C LYS A 300 11.84 29.63 2.02
N VAL A 301 11.66 28.61 1.19
CA VAL A 301 11.21 27.29 1.64
C VAL A 301 12.22 26.69 2.62
N SER A 302 13.52 26.75 2.32
CA SER A 302 14.57 26.26 3.22
C SER A 302 14.53 26.95 4.60
N ALA A 303 14.31 28.27 4.63
CA ALA A 303 14.17 29.03 5.86
C ALA A 303 12.91 28.64 6.67
N GLU A 304 11.78 28.43 5.98
CA GLU A 304 10.54 27.98 6.62
C GLU A 304 10.67 26.54 7.17
N ILE A 305 11.38 25.63 6.51
CA ILE A 305 11.68 24.29 7.06
C ILE A 305 12.42 24.42 8.40
N GLU A 306 13.47 25.25 8.48
CA GLU A 306 14.22 25.44 9.72
C GLU A 306 13.34 25.98 10.85
N LYS A 307 12.54 26.98 10.54
CA LYS A 307 11.61 27.62 11.49
C LYS A 307 10.54 26.66 12.00
N GLN A 308 9.93 25.84 11.12
CA GLN A 308 8.88 24.91 11.51
C GLN A 308 9.45 23.73 12.32
N LEU A 309 10.69 23.30 12.05
CA LEU A 309 11.38 22.27 12.84
C LEU A 309 11.60 22.67 14.31
N GLU A 310 11.65 23.96 14.64
CA GLU A 310 11.83 24.40 16.03
C GLU A 310 10.67 23.99 16.96
N THR A 311 9.46 23.84 16.40
CA THR A 311 8.25 23.52 17.16
C THR A 311 7.66 22.15 16.85
N LEU A 312 8.24 21.41 15.88
CA LEU A 312 7.72 20.12 15.46
C LEU A 312 8.09 19.02 16.49
N PRO A 313 7.12 18.31 17.09
CA PRO A 313 7.41 17.23 18.05
C PRO A 313 8.27 16.11 17.47
N THR A 314 8.15 15.84 16.16
CA THR A 314 8.87 14.83 15.40
C THR A 314 10.17 15.34 14.76
N ALA A 315 10.62 16.55 15.15
CA ALA A 315 11.77 17.25 14.55
C ALA A 315 13.03 16.40 14.40
N ALA A 316 13.32 15.50 15.34
CA ALA A 316 14.52 14.66 15.26
C ALA A 316 14.49 13.72 14.05
N THR A 317 13.34 13.11 13.74
CA THR A 317 13.16 12.24 12.57
C THR A 317 13.17 13.06 11.29
N ALA A 318 12.38 14.13 11.25
CA ALA A 318 12.28 15.01 10.09
C ALA A 318 13.65 15.64 9.74
N ARG A 319 14.40 16.10 10.74
CA ARG A 319 15.77 16.61 10.56
C ARG A 319 16.69 15.60 9.89
N ALA A 320 16.72 14.35 10.39
CA ALA A 320 17.55 13.31 9.82
C ALA A 320 17.19 13.01 8.37
N SER A 321 15.90 12.97 8.04
CA SER A 321 15.41 12.81 6.67
C SER A 321 15.82 13.98 5.77
N ILE A 322 15.55 15.23 6.19
CA ILE A 322 15.91 16.46 5.45
C ILE A 322 17.42 16.53 5.17
N ASP A 323 18.26 16.31 6.19
CA ASP A 323 19.72 16.47 6.04
C ASP A 323 20.33 15.39 5.11
N ASN A 324 19.83 14.16 5.18
CA ASN A 324 20.38 13.05 4.41
C ASN A 324 19.76 12.93 3.01
N TYR A 325 18.45 13.11 2.89
CA TYR A 325 17.70 12.77 1.68
C TYR A 325 16.91 13.94 1.10
N GLY A 326 16.64 14.99 1.87
CA GLY A 326 15.94 16.18 1.41
C GLY A 326 16.74 16.91 0.33
N ARG A 327 16.04 17.38 -0.74
CA ARG A 327 16.64 18.13 -1.85
C ARG A 327 15.66 19.20 -2.34
N ILE A 328 16.19 20.38 -2.61
CA ILE A 328 15.55 21.38 -3.45
C ILE A 328 16.35 21.48 -4.73
N ILE A 329 15.72 21.31 -5.88
CA ILE A 329 16.37 21.27 -7.19
C ILE A 329 15.97 22.51 -7.96
N ILE A 330 16.94 23.33 -8.33
CA ILE A 330 16.73 24.47 -9.22
C ILE A 330 16.80 23.97 -10.65
N VAL A 331 15.70 24.12 -11.36
CA VAL A 331 15.52 23.69 -12.75
C VAL A 331 15.42 24.89 -13.70
N ASP A 332 15.72 24.68 -14.98
CA ASP A 332 15.65 25.72 -16.00
C ASP A 332 14.22 26.05 -16.43
N SER A 333 13.31 25.07 -16.28
CA SER A 333 11.88 25.23 -16.60
C SER A 333 11.00 24.24 -15.81
N LEU A 334 9.70 24.51 -15.72
CA LEU A 334 8.74 23.58 -15.13
C LEU A 334 8.60 22.27 -15.93
N GLU A 335 8.83 22.30 -17.23
CA GLU A 335 8.90 21.11 -18.07
C GLU A 335 10.09 20.22 -17.70
N GLN A 336 11.23 20.80 -17.34
CA GLN A 336 12.36 20.04 -16.81
C GLN A 336 12.04 19.43 -15.45
N ALA A 337 11.30 20.16 -14.57
CA ALA A 337 10.79 19.60 -13.33
C ALA A 337 9.90 18.39 -13.57
N ALA A 338 8.98 18.46 -14.54
CA ALA A 338 8.12 17.34 -14.94
C ALA A 338 8.93 16.15 -15.48
N GLN A 339 10.00 16.39 -16.24
CA GLN A 339 10.91 15.32 -16.67
C GLN A 339 11.62 14.65 -15.50
N PHE A 340 12.04 15.42 -14.50
CA PHE A 340 12.66 14.90 -13.28
C PHE A 340 11.67 14.06 -12.49
N ALA A 341 10.44 14.55 -12.28
CA ALA A 341 9.36 13.80 -11.65
C ALA A 341 9.09 12.48 -12.38
N ASN A 342 8.96 12.48 -13.71
CA ASN A 342 8.76 11.26 -14.50
C ASN A 342 9.93 10.28 -14.40
N ARG A 343 11.18 10.77 -14.35
CA ARG A 343 12.37 9.93 -14.15
C ARG A 343 12.42 9.35 -12.73
N LYS A 344 12.08 10.15 -11.72
CA LYS A 344 12.05 9.74 -10.32
C LYS A 344 10.92 8.75 -10.07
N ALA A 345 9.76 8.98 -10.69
CA ALA A 345 8.52 8.22 -10.50
C ALA A 345 8.14 8.15 -9.01
N PRO A 346 7.86 9.30 -8.37
CA PRO A 346 7.67 9.40 -6.93
C PRO A 346 6.36 8.77 -6.47
N GLU A 347 6.29 8.48 -5.19
CA GLU A 347 5.09 8.06 -4.49
C GLU A 347 4.02 9.16 -4.53
N HIS A 348 4.33 10.31 -3.96
CA HIS A 348 3.49 11.51 -3.98
C HIS A 348 4.10 12.54 -4.94
N LEU A 349 3.30 13.03 -5.86
CA LEU A 349 3.68 14.14 -6.75
C LEU A 349 2.72 15.30 -6.51
N GLU A 350 3.27 16.45 -6.12
CA GLU A 350 2.50 17.66 -5.86
C GLU A 350 2.84 18.74 -6.87
N LEU A 351 1.83 19.43 -7.39
CA LEU A 351 1.95 20.63 -8.19
C LEU A 351 1.52 21.84 -7.36
N ALA A 352 2.43 22.37 -6.57
CA ALA A 352 2.24 23.60 -5.82
C ALA A 352 2.32 24.81 -6.77
N MET A 353 1.35 24.92 -7.67
CA MET A 353 1.32 25.89 -8.75
C MET A 353 -0.02 26.62 -8.80
N GLU A 354 0.01 27.87 -9.25
CA GLU A 354 -1.19 28.66 -9.47
C GLU A 354 -2.10 28.05 -10.55
N ASP A 355 -3.41 28.18 -10.37
CA ASP A 355 -4.39 27.73 -11.33
C ASP A 355 -4.17 28.40 -12.71
N GLY A 356 -4.13 27.60 -13.76
CA GLY A 356 -3.96 28.10 -15.11
C GLY A 356 -3.32 27.10 -16.08
N GLU A 357 -3.15 27.56 -17.32
CA GLU A 357 -2.67 26.73 -18.43
C GLU A 357 -1.28 26.11 -18.16
N ALA A 358 -0.38 26.82 -17.45
CA ALA A 358 0.96 26.32 -17.12
C ALA A 358 0.86 25.09 -16.21
N ARG A 359 0.06 25.13 -15.13
CA ARG A 359 -0.18 23.99 -14.25
C ARG A 359 -0.80 22.82 -14.98
N ASP A 360 -1.83 23.08 -15.78
CA ASP A 360 -2.56 22.04 -16.51
C ASP A 360 -1.65 21.33 -17.54
N LYS A 361 -0.74 22.09 -18.18
CA LYS A 361 0.28 21.54 -19.06
C LYS A 361 1.25 20.62 -18.32
N ILE A 362 1.70 20.99 -17.12
CA ILE A 362 2.57 20.17 -16.30
C ILE A 362 1.81 18.93 -15.79
N ALA A 363 0.57 19.07 -15.32
CA ALA A 363 -0.28 17.96 -14.91
C ALA A 363 -0.46 16.93 -16.03
N PHE A 364 -0.59 17.37 -17.27
CA PHE A 364 -0.67 16.50 -18.45
C PHE A 364 0.67 15.84 -18.82
N ALA A 365 1.79 16.51 -18.57
CA ALA A 365 3.13 16.03 -18.92
C ALA A 365 3.68 14.97 -17.96
N VAL A 366 3.25 14.97 -16.69
CA VAL A 366 3.65 13.97 -15.69
C VAL A 366 2.86 12.69 -15.88
N LYS A 367 3.53 11.53 -15.74
CA LYS A 367 2.95 10.20 -16.04
C LYS A 367 3.28 9.14 -14.99
N ASN A 368 4.39 9.31 -14.28
CA ASN A 368 4.92 8.31 -13.36
C ASN A 368 4.83 8.86 -11.93
N TYR A 369 3.75 8.54 -11.23
CA TYR A 369 3.50 8.91 -9.84
C TYR A 369 2.52 7.92 -9.19
N GLY A 370 2.55 7.81 -7.89
CA GLY A 370 1.53 7.06 -7.14
C GLY A 370 0.23 7.85 -7.06
N SER A 371 0.28 9.07 -6.52
CA SER A 371 -0.82 10.04 -6.50
C SER A 371 -0.35 11.42 -6.93
N LEU A 372 -1.22 12.16 -7.65
CA LEU A 372 -0.97 13.53 -8.11
C LEU A 372 -1.91 14.51 -7.39
N PHE A 373 -1.31 15.50 -6.73
CA PHE A 373 -1.99 16.58 -6.00
C PHE A 373 -1.85 17.86 -6.79
N ILE A 374 -2.97 18.50 -7.17
CA ILE A 374 -2.97 19.58 -8.15
C ILE A 374 -3.43 20.90 -7.52
N GLY A 375 -2.54 21.87 -7.48
CA GLY A 375 -2.80 23.23 -7.00
C GLY A 375 -2.41 23.44 -5.54
N HIS A 376 -2.26 24.71 -5.15
CA HIS A 376 -1.75 25.12 -3.85
C HIS A 376 -2.51 24.60 -2.63
N TYR A 377 -3.79 24.26 -2.78
CA TYR A 377 -4.66 23.79 -1.69
C TYR A 377 -4.75 22.26 -1.59
N SER A 378 -4.03 21.54 -2.45
CA SER A 378 -4.12 20.08 -2.54
C SER A 378 -2.95 19.43 -1.83
N ALA A 379 -2.83 19.65 -0.51
CA ALA A 379 -1.78 19.04 0.30
C ALA A 379 -1.86 17.50 0.25
N GLU A 380 -0.70 16.82 0.19
CA GLU A 380 -0.63 15.35 0.11
C GLU A 380 -1.36 14.67 1.28
N VAL A 381 -1.28 15.24 2.49
CA VAL A 381 -1.92 14.71 3.70
C VAL A 381 -3.44 14.57 3.58
N PHE A 382 -4.08 15.30 2.67
CA PHE A 382 -5.51 15.09 2.40
C PHE A 382 -5.75 13.76 1.71
N GLY A 383 -4.85 13.37 0.79
CA GLY A 383 -4.88 12.05 0.16
C GLY A 383 -4.61 10.92 1.14
N ASP A 384 -3.71 11.15 2.09
CA ASP A 384 -3.34 10.17 3.10
C ASP A 384 -4.46 9.89 4.11
N TYR A 385 -5.32 10.87 4.38
CA TYR A 385 -6.30 10.73 5.45
C TYR A 385 -7.75 10.89 5.02
N ALA A 386 -8.09 11.90 4.21
CA ALA A 386 -9.48 12.35 4.17
C ALA A 386 -9.98 12.84 2.79
N ALA A 387 -9.34 12.45 1.68
CA ALA A 387 -9.79 12.78 0.33
C ALA A 387 -10.31 11.55 -0.46
N GLY A 388 -10.36 10.39 0.16
CA GLY A 388 -10.80 9.15 -0.49
C GLY A 388 -9.73 8.45 -1.33
N LEU A 389 -8.57 9.06 -1.53
CA LEU A 389 -7.41 8.44 -2.17
C LEU A 389 -6.79 7.37 -1.27
N ASN A 390 -5.75 6.71 -1.76
CA ASN A 390 -5.05 5.68 -1.00
C ASN A 390 -3.60 6.08 -0.80
N HIS A 391 -3.10 6.01 0.44
CA HIS A 391 -1.71 6.31 0.77
C HIS A 391 -0.76 5.10 0.63
N THR A 392 -1.28 3.89 0.35
CA THR A 392 -0.44 2.72 0.08
C THR A 392 -0.01 2.78 -1.38
N LEU A 393 1.00 3.57 -1.66
CA LEU A 393 1.42 3.99 -2.98
C LEU A 393 2.76 3.37 -3.39
N PRO A 394 3.08 3.31 -4.69
CA PRO A 394 4.34 2.77 -5.18
C PRO A 394 5.50 3.71 -4.85
N THR A 395 6.57 3.17 -4.29
CA THR A 395 7.78 3.89 -3.93
C THR A 395 8.97 3.42 -4.76
N SER A 396 10.10 4.12 -4.64
CA SER A 396 11.38 3.69 -5.23
C SER A 396 11.31 3.46 -6.74
N GLY A 397 10.53 4.29 -7.44
CA GLY A 397 10.38 4.26 -8.88
C GLY A 397 9.41 3.23 -9.43
N SER A 398 8.71 2.46 -8.57
CA SER A 398 7.71 1.49 -9.02
C SER A 398 6.43 2.13 -9.60
N ALA A 399 6.24 3.44 -9.41
CA ALA A 399 5.17 4.19 -10.08
C ALA A 399 5.26 4.19 -11.62
N ARG A 400 6.34 3.66 -12.20
CA ARG A 400 6.47 3.42 -13.64
C ARG A 400 5.55 2.32 -14.15
N TYR A 401 5.08 1.41 -13.30
CA TYR A 401 4.27 0.25 -13.70
C TYR A 401 3.05 -0.02 -12.82
N THR A 402 2.91 0.66 -11.69
CA THR A 402 1.75 0.49 -10.80
C THR A 402 1.33 1.83 -10.19
N GLY A 403 0.04 2.00 -9.93
CA GLY A 403 -0.52 3.19 -9.25
C GLY A 403 -0.78 2.97 -7.75
N GLY A 404 -0.30 1.85 -7.18
CA GLY A 404 -0.53 1.55 -5.77
C GLY A 404 -1.80 0.75 -5.49
N LEU A 405 -2.16 0.72 -4.21
CA LEU A 405 -3.32 -0.02 -3.72
C LEU A 405 -4.63 0.66 -4.15
N SER A 406 -5.48 -0.12 -4.77
CA SER A 406 -6.83 0.29 -5.16
C SER A 406 -7.76 -0.93 -5.16
N VAL A 407 -9.02 -0.73 -5.46
CA VAL A 407 -9.99 -1.84 -5.61
C VAL A 407 -9.49 -2.91 -6.60
N ARG A 408 -8.69 -2.52 -7.60
CA ARG A 408 -8.13 -3.40 -8.62
C ARG A 408 -7.29 -4.55 -8.05
N VAL A 409 -6.58 -4.33 -6.95
CA VAL A 409 -5.73 -5.36 -6.31
C VAL A 409 -6.54 -6.54 -5.82
N PHE A 410 -7.81 -6.31 -5.50
CA PHE A 410 -8.74 -7.32 -4.99
C PHE A 410 -9.64 -7.93 -6.08
N LEU A 411 -9.43 -7.55 -7.34
CA LEU A 411 -10.21 -7.99 -8.49
C LEU A 411 -9.33 -8.80 -9.45
N LYS A 412 -9.81 -9.96 -9.86
CA LYS A 412 -9.20 -10.74 -10.95
C LYS A 412 -10.08 -10.69 -12.18
N THR A 413 -9.47 -10.44 -13.33
CA THR A 413 -10.12 -10.46 -14.62
C THR A 413 -9.93 -11.82 -15.25
N VAL A 414 -11.03 -12.53 -15.49
CA VAL A 414 -11.03 -13.86 -16.11
C VAL A 414 -11.74 -13.81 -17.47
N THR A 415 -11.32 -14.66 -18.39
CA THR A 415 -11.89 -14.72 -19.74
C THR A 415 -12.85 -15.88 -19.89
N THR A 416 -13.83 -15.73 -20.79
CA THR A 416 -14.79 -16.77 -21.14
C THR A 416 -14.81 -16.98 -22.66
N LEU A 417 -15.01 -18.20 -23.08
CA LEU A 417 -15.23 -18.57 -24.48
C LEU A 417 -16.49 -19.42 -24.60
N ARG A 418 -17.38 -19.03 -25.52
CA ARG A 418 -18.58 -19.79 -25.86
C ARG A 418 -18.70 -19.91 -27.38
N ALA A 419 -18.76 -21.15 -27.89
CA ALA A 419 -18.90 -21.43 -29.30
C ALA A 419 -20.30 -22.00 -29.60
N LYS A 420 -20.96 -21.51 -30.65
CA LYS A 420 -22.20 -22.08 -31.18
C LYS A 420 -21.87 -23.25 -32.10
N ALA A 421 -22.40 -24.41 -31.79
CA ALA A 421 -22.15 -25.64 -32.55
C ALA A 421 -22.46 -25.46 -34.03
N GLY A 422 -21.56 -25.89 -34.89
CA GLY A 422 -21.71 -25.86 -36.34
C GLY A 422 -21.63 -24.48 -36.97
N SER A 423 -21.40 -23.42 -36.20
CA SER A 423 -21.24 -22.07 -36.75
C SER A 423 -19.99 -21.95 -37.63
N GLU A 424 -19.98 -20.94 -38.51
CA GLU A 424 -18.81 -20.65 -39.36
C GLU A 424 -17.58 -20.31 -38.51
N GLY A 425 -17.73 -19.47 -37.49
CA GLY A 425 -16.64 -19.11 -36.60
C GLY A 425 -16.07 -20.31 -35.86
N MET A 426 -16.91 -21.22 -35.35
CA MET A 426 -16.43 -22.46 -34.72
C MET A 426 -15.62 -23.32 -35.69
N LYS A 427 -16.07 -23.49 -36.94
CA LYS A 427 -15.35 -24.28 -37.96
C LYS A 427 -14.01 -23.64 -38.30
N ASN A 428 -13.98 -22.34 -38.53
CA ASN A 428 -12.76 -21.61 -38.85
C ASN A 428 -11.75 -21.67 -37.70
N SER A 429 -12.20 -21.50 -36.45
CA SER A 429 -11.36 -21.59 -35.25
C SER A 429 -10.81 -23.01 -35.06
N ALA A 430 -11.63 -24.04 -35.30
CA ALA A 430 -11.16 -25.43 -35.18
C ALA A 430 -10.11 -25.75 -36.24
N ASN A 431 -10.26 -25.32 -37.49
CA ASN A 431 -9.29 -25.49 -38.56
C ASN A 431 -7.96 -24.76 -38.23
N ALA A 432 -8.05 -23.49 -37.80
CA ALA A 432 -6.89 -22.70 -37.44
C ALA A 432 -6.13 -23.31 -36.24
N ALA A 433 -6.84 -23.66 -35.15
CA ALA A 433 -6.25 -24.28 -33.97
C ALA A 433 -5.63 -25.66 -34.30
N GLY A 434 -6.27 -26.42 -35.21
CA GLY A 434 -5.70 -27.68 -35.69
C GLY A 434 -4.39 -27.48 -36.45
N ALA A 435 -4.33 -26.50 -37.35
CA ALA A 435 -3.12 -26.20 -38.12
C ALA A 435 -1.96 -25.69 -37.24
N LEU A 436 -2.29 -24.80 -36.26
CA LEU A 436 -1.28 -24.33 -35.30
C LEU A 436 -0.76 -25.45 -34.39
N GLY A 437 -1.67 -26.31 -33.90
CA GLY A 437 -1.27 -27.46 -33.09
C GLY A 437 -0.34 -28.41 -33.83
N ASP A 438 -0.58 -28.66 -35.15
CA ASP A 438 0.33 -29.45 -35.96
C ASP A 438 1.70 -28.80 -36.16
N ALA A 439 1.71 -27.46 -36.44
CA ALA A 439 2.94 -26.67 -36.61
C ALA A 439 3.82 -26.68 -35.36
N GLU A 440 3.19 -26.69 -34.17
CA GLU A 440 3.87 -26.77 -32.89
C GLU A 440 4.24 -28.23 -32.46
N GLY A 441 3.82 -29.24 -33.24
CA GLY A 441 4.00 -30.65 -32.89
C GLY A 441 3.06 -31.14 -31.78
N LEU A 442 2.02 -30.37 -31.44
CA LEU A 442 1.03 -30.65 -30.39
C LEU A 442 -0.18 -31.42 -30.97
N ALA A 443 0.03 -32.67 -31.38
CA ALA A 443 -0.98 -33.50 -32.05
C ALA A 443 -2.31 -33.64 -31.26
N ALA A 444 -2.25 -33.70 -29.94
CA ALA A 444 -3.45 -33.74 -29.08
C ALA A 444 -4.25 -32.45 -29.13
N HIS A 445 -3.61 -31.29 -29.22
CA HIS A 445 -4.28 -29.98 -29.41
C HIS A 445 -4.97 -29.87 -30.76
N ALA A 446 -4.24 -30.29 -31.84
CA ALA A 446 -4.79 -30.31 -33.18
C ALA A 446 -6.02 -31.22 -33.25
N ARG A 447 -5.92 -32.43 -32.66
CA ARG A 447 -7.01 -33.40 -32.59
C ARG A 447 -8.21 -32.85 -31.77
N ALA A 448 -7.94 -32.22 -30.62
CA ALA A 448 -9.01 -31.62 -29.79
C ALA A 448 -9.81 -30.55 -30.55
N ALA A 449 -9.17 -29.78 -31.43
CA ALA A 449 -9.85 -28.81 -32.26
C ALA A 449 -10.69 -29.52 -33.35
N ARG A 450 -10.10 -30.45 -34.12
CA ARG A 450 -10.72 -31.06 -35.29
C ARG A 450 -11.87 -32.01 -34.95
N ILE A 451 -11.80 -32.75 -33.83
CA ILE A 451 -12.87 -33.67 -33.42
C ILE A 451 -14.23 -32.97 -33.20
N ARG A 452 -14.19 -31.67 -32.97
CA ARG A 452 -15.42 -30.83 -32.82
C ARG A 452 -16.05 -30.51 -34.18
N LEU A 453 -15.41 -30.83 -35.30
CA LEU A 453 -15.96 -30.74 -36.65
C LEU A 453 -16.65 -32.02 -37.07
N GLU A 454 -16.38 -33.13 -36.38
CA GLU A 454 -17.02 -34.42 -36.61
C GLU A 454 -18.43 -34.39 -36.04
N LYS A 455 -19.40 -34.98 -36.76
CA LYS A 455 -20.82 -35.00 -36.32
C LYS A 455 -21.08 -36.16 -35.35
#